data_77756ddf40d8e8a5511d2b17c7ee95f7
#
_entry.id   77756ddf40d8e8a5511d2b17c7ee95f7
#
_cell.length_a   1.000
_cell.length_b   1.000
_cell.length_c   1.000
_cell.angle_alpha   90.00
_cell.angle_beta   90.00
_cell.angle_gamma   90.00
#
_symmetry.space_group_name_H-M   'P 1'
#
loop_
_entity.id
_entity.type
_entity.pdbx_description
1 polymer ?
#
loop_
_entity_poly.entity_id
_entity_poly.type
_entity_poly.pdbx_seq_one_letter_code
_entity_poly.pdbx_strand_id
1 'polypeptide(L)'
;MRKKYIPGVFTFTPTLDLQLNGKKIESVWHGPLPEEAPTLIFLHEGLGSVSMWRDFPQKLSQKTECGALVYSRLGYGKSGELELPRFLNFMHHEAHQALPEILKQSKIQQYILVGHSDGASIALIHAGQDSADNLLGLINEAPHVFCESLTISSIQKLXRKLSVREYA
;
A
#
# COMPACT_ATOMS: atom_id res chain seq x y z
N MET A 1 26.27 -13.65 -13.65
CA MET A 1 26.94 -13.04 -12.47
C MET A 1 25.88 -12.43 -11.57
N ARG A 2 25.63 -13.01 -10.39
CA ARG A 2 24.74 -12.42 -9.40
C ARG A 2 25.44 -11.22 -8.77
N LYS A 3 24.90 -10.02 -8.95
CA LYS A 3 25.40 -8.85 -8.21
C LYS A 3 25.15 -9.09 -6.73
N LYS A 4 26.21 -9.15 -5.95
CA LYS A 4 26.14 -9.37 -4.52
C LYS A 4 25.49 -8.13 -3.85
N TYR A 5 24.39 -8.32 -3.13
CA TYR A 5 23.81 -7.27 -2.31
C TYR A 5 24.85 -6.81 -1.28
N ILE A 6 25.14 -5.52 -1.28
CA ILE A 6 26.04 -4.90 -0.30
C ILE A 6 25.18 -4.01 0.61
N PRO A 7 24.99 -4.37 1.87
CA PRO A 7 24.18 -3.56 2.78
C PRO A 7 24.69 -2.11 2.86
N GLY A 8 23.78 -1.17 2.73
CA GLY A 8 24.08 0.26 2.86
C GLY A 8 24.46 1.00 1.58
N VAL A 9 24.62 0.29 0.45
CA VAL A 9 24.88 0.94 -0.85
C VAL A 9 23.66 0.76 -1.76
N PHE A 10 22.72 1.69 -1.66
CA PHE A 10 21.59 1.74 -2.60
C PHE A 10 22.03 2.46 -3.87
N THR A 11 22.47 1.72 -4.85
CA THR A 11 22.98 2.28 -6.11
C THR A 11 21.90 2.45 -7.18
N PHE A 12 20.69 1.92 -6.93
CA PHE A 12 19.62 2.02 -7.93
C PHE A 12 18.24 1.87 -7.26
N THR A 13 17.40 2.88 -7.46
CA THR A 13 15.98 2.82 -7.12
C THR A 13 15.24 2.57 -8.43
N PRO A 14 14.69 1.37 -8.65
CA PRO A 14 13.96 1.11 -9.89
C PRO A 14 12.73 2.00 -9.96
N THR A 15 12.52 2.62 -11.10
CA THR A 15 11.27 3.30 -11.39
C THR A 15 10.31 2.25 -11.94
N LEU A 16 9.26 1.96 -11.17
CA LEU A 16 8.23 1.03 -11.60
C LEU A 16 7.16 1.82 -12.36
N ASP A 17 6.85 1.40 -13.57
CA ASP A 17 5.76 1.98 -14.36
C ASP A 17 4.49 1.18 -14.10
N LEU A 18 3.90 1.40 -12.92
CA LEU A 18 2.69 0.69 -12.47
C LEU A 18 1.44 1.40 -12.96
N GLN A 19 0.47 0.63 -13.40
CA GLN A 19 -0.81 1.15 -13.89
C GLN A 19 -1.97 0.29 -13.39
N LEU A 20 -3.09 0.93 -13.08
CA LEU A 20 -4.36 0.27 -12.81
C LEU A 20 -5.43 0.91 -13.69
N ASN A 21 -6.13 0.09 -14.46
CA ASN A 21 -7.16 0.56 -15.39
C ASN A 21 -6.63 1.64 -16.35
N GLY A 22 -5.39 1.49 -16.82
CA GLY A 22 -4.74 2.45 -17.71
C GLY A 22 -4.31 3.76 -17.05
N LYS A 23 -4.44 3.87 -15.73
CA LYS A 23 -4.07 5.06 -14.98
C LYS A 23 -2.78 4.80 -14.18
N LYS A 24 -1.86 5.76 -14.22
CA LYS A 24 -0.57 5.67 -13.54
C LYS A 24 -0.72 5.53 -12.02
N ILE A 25 0.11 4.71 -11.42
CA ILE A 25 0.21 4.54 -9.96
C ILE A 25 1.53 5.16 -9.47
N GLU A 26 1.41 6.10 -8.54
CA GLU A 26 2.58 6.63 -7.82
C GLU A 26 3.20 5.52 -6.99
N SER A 27 4.49 5.27 -7.16
CA SER A 27 5.20 4.26 -6.39
C SER A 27 6.64 4.64 -6.12
N VAL A 28 7.19 4.10 -5.03
CA VAL A 28 8.60 4.23 -4.65
C VAL A 28 9.10 2.86 -4.22
N TRP A 29 10.31 2.52 -4.64
CA TRP A 29 10.98 1.28 -4.27
C TRP A 29 12.18 1.56 -3.38
N HIS A 30 12.41 0.70 -2.37
CA HIS A 30 13.63 0.72 -1.54
C HIS A 30 14.16 -0.71 -1.41
N GLY A 31 15.49 -0.84 -1.36
CA GLY A 31 16.16 -2.10 -1.05
C GLY A 31 16.27 -3.08 -2.21
N PRO A 32 16.48 -4.37 -1.90
CA PRO A 32 16.68 -5.40 -2.91
C PRO A 32 15.46 -5.62 -3.81
N LEU A 33 15.71 -6.17 -4.99
CA LEU A 33 14.66 -6.46 -5.97
C LEU A 33 13.88 -7.73 -5.60
N PRO A 34 12.67 -7.95 -6.18
CA PRO A 34 11.84 -9.11 -5.82
C PRO A 34 12.49 -10.47 -6.05
N GLU A 35 13.43 -10.56 -6.99
CA GLU A 35 14.17 -11.79 -7.25
C GLU A 35 15.34 -12.04 -6.27
N GLU A 36 15.63 -11.06 -5.42
CA GLU A 36 16.73 -11.13 -4.45
C GLU A 36 16.25 -11.38 -3.02
N ALA A 37 15.06 -10.87 -2.66
CA ALA A 37 14.52 -10.95 -1.30
C ALA A 37 13.00 -10.76 -1.30
N PRO A 38 12.30 -11.19 -0.25
CA PRO A 38 10.88 -10.86 -0.09
C PRO A 38 10.65 -9.36 -0.06
N THR A 39 9.44 -8.94 -0.39
CA THR A 39 9.08 -7.52 -0.50
C THR A 39 8.06 -7.11 0.57
N LEU A 40 8.35 -6.04 1.29
CA LEU A 40 7.41 -5.33 2.15
C LEU A 40 6.53 -4.45 1.27
N ILE A 41 5.21 -4.61 1.35
CA ILE A 41 4.27 -3.81 0.54
C ILE A 41 3.48 -2.90 1.48
N PHE A 42 3.58 -1.61 1.28
CA PHE A 42 3.02 -0.59 2.16
C PHE A 42 1.65 -0.13 1.64
N LEU A 43 0.60 -0.38 2.43
CA LEU A 43 -0.80 -0.05 2.15
C LEU A 43 -1.23 1.09 3.07
N HIS A 44 -1.39 2.29 2.51
CA HIS A 44 -1.65 3.51 3.28
C HIS A 44 -3.08 3.61 3.82
N GLU A 45 -3.27 4.47 4.83
CA GLU A 45 -4.57 4.76 5.46
C GLU A 45 -5.50 5.52 4.49
N GLY A 46 -6.74 5.83 4.96
CA GLY A 46 -7.82 6.37 4.14
C GLY A 46 -7.57 7.72 3.48
N LEU A 47 -6.67 8.54 4.03
CA LEU A 47 -6.29 9.84 3.47
C LEU A 47 -4.79 9.89 3.14
N GLY A 48 -4.14 8.74 3.08
CA GLY A 48 -2.71 8.60 2.93
C GLY A 48 -2.22 8.57 1.49
N SER A 49 -0.91 8.46 1.37
CA SER A 49 -0.20 8.35 0.10
C SER A 49 1.24 7.88 0.36
N VAL A 50 2.04 7.72 -0.68
CA VAL A 50 3.49 7.43 -0.57
C VAL A 50 4.16 8.38 0.43
N SER A 51 3.88 9.68 0.34
CA SER A 51 4.57 10.70 1.16
C SER A 51 4.30 10.58 2.66
N MET A 52 3.16 10.00 3.04
CA MET A 52 2.78 9.87 4.47
C MET A 52 3.66 8.88 5.23
N TRP A 53 4.26 7.93 4.54
CA TRP A 53 5.14 6.94 5.14
C TRP A 53 6.51 7.51 5.52
N ARG A 54 6.90 8.66 4.94
CA ARG A 54 8.19 9.33 5.19
C ARG A 54 9.36 8.38 4.93
N ASP A 55 10.28 8.23 5.90
CA ASP A 55 11.46 7.38 5.79
C ASP A 55 11.26 5.97 6.37
N PHE A 56 10.07 5.68 6.90
CA PHE A 56 9.80 4.40 7.57
C PHE A 56 10.00 3.19 6.64
N PRO A 57 9.47 3.20 5.38
CA PRO A 57 9.68 2.06 4.48
C PRO A 57 11.17 1.81 4.18
N GLN A 58 11.93 2.88 3.95
CA GLN A 58 13.36 2.77 3.70
C GLN A 58 14.10 2.17 4.91
N LYS A 59 13.81 2.67 6.10
CA LYS A 59 14.41 2.17 7.35
C LYS A 59 14.07 0.72 7.62
N LEU A 60 12.80 0.33 7.38
CA LEU A 60 12.36 -1.04 7.59
C LEU A 60 13.03 -1.98 6.58
N SER A 61 13.07 -1.58 5.30
CA SER A 61 13.78 -2.32 4.25
C SER A 61 15.25 -2.56 4.64
N GLN A 62 15.95 -1.53 5.10
CA GLN A 62 17.34 -1.63 5.54
C GLN A 62 17.53 -2.61 6.70
N LYS A 63 16.62 -2.58 7.68
CA LYS A 63 16.72 -3.43 8.88
C LYS A 63 16.36 -4.89 8.62
N THR A 64 15.46 -5.14 7.67
CA THR A 64 14.99 -6.51 7.37
C THR A 64 15.70 -7.13 6.18
N GLU A 65 16.46 -6.35 5.44
CA GLU A 65 17.08 -6.74 4.17
C GLU A 65 16.05 -7.18 3.11
N CYS A 66 14.80 -6.74 3.25
CA CYS A 66 13.70 -6.97 2.29
C CYS A 66 13.58 -5.80 1.32
N GLY A 67 13.05 -6.06 0.13
CA GLY A 67 12.58 -4.99 -0.75
C GLY A 67 11.42 -4.26 -0.09
N ALA A 68 11.14 -3.01 -0.52
CA ALA A 68 9.95 -2.31 -0.03
C ALA A 68 9.30 -1.54 -1.18
N LEU A 69 8.07 -1.91 -1.48
CA LEU A 69 7.20 -1.20 -2.43
C LEU A 69 6.21 -0.35 -1.65
N VAL A 70 6.25 0.95 -1.90
CA VAL A 70 5.28 1.92 -1.37
C VAL A 70 4.51 2.47 -2.55
N TYR A 71 3.18 2.43 -2.51
CA TYR A 71 2.39 3.02 -3.60
C TYR A 71 1.17 3.77 -3.06
N SER A 72 0.69 4.73 -3.85
CA SER A 72 -0.57 5.42 -3.58
C SER A 72 -1.68 4.79 -4.41
N ARG A 73 -2.79 4.42 -3.77
CA ARG A 73 -3.97 3.89 -4.48
C ARG A 73 -4.52 4.94 -5.46
N LEU A 74 -5.35 4.53 -6.43
CA LEU A 74 -6.01 5.47 -7.34
C LEU A 74 -6.80 6.51 -6.56
N GLY A 75 -6.69 7.76 -6.96
CA GLY A 75 -7.31 8.91 -6.29
C GLY A 75 -6.49 9.50 -5.15
N TYR A 76 -5.29 8.96 -4.89
CA TYR A 76 -4.43 9.43 -3.79
C TYR A 76 -3.03 9.80 -4.30
N GLY A 77 -2.39 10.72 -3.58
CA GLY A 77 -1.03 11.14 -3.90
C GLY A 77 -0.90 11.66 -5.33
N LYS A 78 0.05 11.10 -6.06
CA LYS A 78 0.28 11.43 -7.48
C LYS A 78 -0.23 10.32 -8.42
N SER A 79 -1.04 9.39 -7.90
CA SER A 79 -1.71 8.39 -8.72
C SER A 79 -2.84 9.01 -9.54
N GLY A 80 -3.22 8.33 -10.62
CA GLY A 80 -4.32 8.75 -11.48
C GLY A 80 -5.64 8.89 -10.72
N GLU A 81 -6.55 9.67 -11.29
CA GLU A 81 -7.84 9.99 -10.67
C GLU A 81 -8.71 8.75 -10.48
N LEU A 82 -9.45 8.74 -9.39
CA LEU A 82 -10.46 7.73 -9.12
C LEU A 82 -11.82 8.23 -9.62
N GLU A 83 -12.60 7.34 -10.22
CA GLU A 83 -13.98 7.66 -10.60
C GLU A 83 -14.86 7.62 -9.35
N LEU A 84 -15.66 8.68 -9.18
CA LEU A 84 -16.56 8.81 -8.05
C LEU A 84 -18.02 8.58 -8.48
N PRO A 85 -18.90 8.12 -7.58
CA PRO A 85 -18.64 7.80 -6.18
C PRO A 85 -17.90 6.46 -6.00
N ARG A 86 -17.10 6.38 -4.94
CA ARG A 86 -16.41 5.13 -4.60
C ARG A 86 -17.44 4.10 -4.11
N PHE A 87 -17.31 2.87 -4.57
CA PHE A 87 -18.20 1.77 -4.14
C PHE A 87 -17.98 1.41 -2.67
N LEU A 88 -19.03 0.95 -2.00
CA LEU A 88 -18.97 0.55 -0.58
C LEU A 88 -17.99 -0.59 -0.34
N ASN A 89 -17.80 -1.46 -1.32
CA ASN A 89 -16.88 -2.61 -1.25
C ASN A 89 -15.47 -2.28 -1.75
N PHE A 90 -15.05 -1.00 -1.74
CA PHE A 90 -13.76 -0.59 -2.31
C PHE A 90 -12.56 -1.33 -1.70
N MET A 91 -12.59 -1.63 -0.41
CA MET A 91 -11.49 -2.37 0.24
C MET A 91 -11.35 -3.78 -0.33
N HIS A 92 -12.49 -4.44 -0.63
CA HIS A 92 -12.48 -5.74 -1.29
C HIS A 92 -11.93 -5.64 -2.71
N HIS A 93 -12.31 -4.59 -3.46
CA HIS A 93 -11.79 -4.33 -4.81
C HIS A 93 -10.26 -4.11 -4.77
N GLU A 94 -9.79 -3.30 -3.81
CA GLU A 94 -8.34 -3.08 -3.61
C GLU A 94 -7.62 -4.40 -3.29
N ALA A 95 -8.20 -5.21 -2.40
CA ALA A 95 -7.60 -6.47 -1.95
C ALA A 95 -7.60 -7.56 -3.03
N HIS A 96 -8.71 -7.67 -3.80
CA HIS A 96 -8.91 -8.79 -4.72
C HIS A 96 -8.49 -8.49 -6.16
N GLN A 97 -8.36 -7.23 -6.54
CA GLN A 97 -8.06 -6.83 -7.91
C GLN A 97 -6.82 -5.93 -8.01
N ALA A 98 -6.84 -4.78 -7.32
CA ALA A 98 -5.76 -3.81 -7.45
C ALA A 98 -4.42 -4.35 -6.93
N LEU A 99 -4.38 -4.87 -5.71
CA LEU A 99 -3.15 -5.40 -5.11
C LEU A 99 -2.58 -6.58 -5.90
N PRO A 100 -3.36 -7.60 -6.31
CA PRO A 100 -2.81 -8.67 -7.16
C PRO A 100 -2.23 -8.16 -8.48
N GLU A 101 -2.84 -7.16 -9.10
CA GLU A 101 -2.32 -6.59 -10.34
C GLU A 101 -0.99 -5.84 -10.10
N ILE A 102 -0.88 -5.10 -8.99
CA ILE A 102 0.37 -4.44 -8.57
C ILE A 102 1.47 -5.49 -8.33
N LEU A 103 1.16 -6.57 -7.61
CA LEU A 103 2.11 -7.67 -7.36
C LEU A 103 2.64 -8.26 -8.68
N LYS A 104 1.72 -8.53 -9.61
CA LYS A 104 2.03 -9.10 -10.92
C LYS A 104 2.94 -8.16 -11.74
N GLN A 105 2.57 -6.87 -11.84
CA GLN A 105 3.36 -5.89 -12.61
C GLN A 105 4.74 -5.67 -12.00
N SER A 106 4.84 -5.72 -10.68
CA SER A 106 6.10 -5.58 -9.94
C SER A 106 6.94 -6.87 -9.91
N LYS A 107 6.41 -7.98 -10.42
CA LYS A 107 7.04 -9.32 -10.41
C LYS A 107 7.34 -9.80 -8.99
N ILE A 108 6.58 -9.33 -8.01
CA ILE A 108 6.75 -9.70 -6.60
C ILE A 108 6.18 -11.10 -6.39
N GLN A 109 7.02 -12.01 -5.89
CA GLN A 109 6.63 -13.41 -5.65
C GLN A 109 6.38 -13.71 -4.18
N GLN A 110 7.25 -13.21 -3.29
CA GLN A 110 7.10 -13.40 -1.85
C GLN A 110 6.99 -12.02 -1.19
N TYR A 111 5.97 -11.85 -0.35
CA TYR A 111 5.71 -10.53 0.21
C TYR A 111 5.15 -10.56 1.62
N ILE A 112 5.32 -9.43 2.30
CA ILE A 112 4.74 -9.14 3.62
C ILE A 112 3.94 -7.83 3.44
N LEU A 113 2.69 -7.81 3.85
CA LEU A 113 1.87 -6.61 3.79
C LEU A 113 2.06 -5.79 5.07
N VAL A 114 2.31 -4.49 4.90
CA VAL A 114 2.42 -3.52 5.99
C VAL A 114 1.28 -2.52 5.80
N GLY A 115 0.22 -2.67 6.57
CA GLY A 115 -1.00 -1.89 6.40
C GLY A 115 -1.31 -0.97 7.57
N HIS A 116 -1.82 0.21 7.27
CA HIS A 116 -2.33 1.15 8.29
C HIS A 116 -3.78 1.51 7.99
N SER A 117 -4.67 1.38 8.98
CA SER A 117 -6.08 1.76 8.91
C SER A 117 -6.80 1.06 7.73
N ASP A 118 -7.27 1.79 6.70
CA ASP A 118 -7.84 1.20 5.47
C ASP A 118 -6.88 0.18 4.86
N GLY A 119 -5.59 0.50 4.78
CA GLY A 119 -4.58 -0.39 4.24
C GLY A 119 -4.42 -1.68 5.03
N ALA A 120 -4.56 -1.61 6.35
CA ALA A 120 -4.53 -2.79 7.21
C ALA A 120 -5.77 -3.67 6.99
N SER A 121 -6.95 -3.05 6.78
CA SER A 121 -8.19 -3.77 6.45
C SER A 121 -8.08 -4.45 5.08
N ILE A 122 -7.52 -3.75 4.10
CA ILE A 122 -7.25 -4.30 2.75
C ILE A 122 -6.29 -5.51 2.86
N ALA A 123 -5.24 -5.39 3.68
CA ALA A 123 -4.29 -6.49 3.91
C ALA A 123 -4.96 -7.73 4.50
N LEU A 124 -5.86 -7.54 5.49
CA LEU A 124 -6.62 -8.65 6.11
C LEU A 124 -7.54 -9.32 5.08
N ILE A 125 -8.26 -8.53 4.29
CA ILE A 125 -9.16 -9.06 3.24
C ILE A 125 -8.34 -9.86 2.22
N HIS A 126 -7.18 -9.34 1.81
CA HIS A 126 -6.30 -10.02 0.86
C HIS A 126 -5.79 -11.36 1.43
N ALA A 127 -5.37 -11.35 2.69
CA ALA A 127 -4.86 -12.57 3.36
C ALA A 127 -5.93 -13.66 3.52
N GLY A 128 -7.20 -13.30 3.51
CA GLY A 128 -8.31 -14.25 3.59
C GLY A 128 -8.65 -14.94 2.27
N GLN A 129 -7.91 -14.66 1.19
CA GLN A 129 -8.13 -15.29 -0.11
C GLN A 129 -7.36 -16.60 -0.24
N ASP A 130 -7.93 -17.57 -0.94
CA ASP A 130 -7.27 -18.84 -1.26
C ASP A 130 -6.03 -18.64 -2.16
N SER A 131 -5.93 -17.50 -2.82
CA SER A 131 -4.84 -17.19 -3.77
C SER A 131 -3.65 -16.45 -3.13
N ALA A 132 -3.62 -16.29 -1.81
CA ALA A 132 -2.56 -15.56 -1.11
C ALA A 132 -1.37 -16.46 -0.71
N ASP A 133 -1.07 -17.50 -1.47
CA ASP A 133 -0.05 -18.52 -1.16
C ASP A 133 1.36 -17.95 -0.94
N ASN A 134 1.66 -16.81 -1.56
CA ASN A 134 2.98 -16.18 -1.50
C ASN A 134 3.08 -15.10 -0.42
N LEU A 135 2.02 -14.90 0.35
CA LEU A 135 1.98 -13.95 1.46
C LEU A 135 2.68 -14.58 2.68
N LEU A 136 3.80 -14.00 3.08
CA LEU A 136 4.62 -14.49 4.20
C LEU A 136 4.15 -13.98 5.56
N GLY A 137 3.45 -12.84 5.57
CA GLY A 137 2.99 -12.27 6.85
C GLY A 137 2.30 -10.93 6.69
N LEU A 138 1.71 -10.48 7.81
CA LEU A 138 1.01 -9.20 7.91
C LEU A 138 1.56 -8.39 9.08
N ILE A 139 1.75 -7.10 8.86
CA ILE A 139 1.99 -6.10 9.90
C ILE A 139 0.84 -5.10 9.77
N ASN A 140 -0.11 -5.17 10.69
CA ASN A 140 -1.34 -4.38 10.61
C ASN A 140 -1.45 -3.42 11.78
N GLU A 141 -1.61 -2.14 11.46
CA GLU A 141 -1.83 -1.08 12.43
C GLU A 141 -3.26 -0.54 12.26
N ALA A 142 -4.05 -0.62 13.32
CA ALA A 142 -5.41 -0.07 13.42
C ALA A 142 -6.36 -0.52 12.28
N PRO A 143 -6.48 -1.82 11.98
CA PRO A 143 -7.45 -2.27 10.96
C PRO A 143 -8.90 -2.05 11.43
N HIS A 144 -9.79 -1.83 10.47
CA HIS A 144 -11.22 -1.69 10.75
C HIS A 144 -11.89 -3.07 10.80
N VAL A 145 -11.76 -3.77 11.92
CA VAL A 145 -12.36 -5.10 12.12
C VAL A 145 -13.72 -5.04 12.83
N PHE A 146 -14.04 -3.89 13.43
CA PHE A 146 -15.32 -3.63 14.09
C PHE A 146 -15.84 -2.25 13.71
N CYS A 147 -17.16 -2.11 13.69
CA CYS A 147 -17.86 -0.85 13.51
C CYS A 147 -18.14 -0.22 14.89
N GLU A 148 -17.20 0.57 15.39
CA GLU A 148 -17.30 1.18 16.71
C GLU A 148 -17.96 2.57 16.64
N SER A 149 -18.85 2.89 17.60
CA SER A 149 -19.52 4.19 17.67
C SER A 149 -18.51 5.34 17.73
N LEU A 150 -17.40 5.16 18.43
CA LEU A 150 -16.34 6.18 18.54
C LEU A 150 -15.71 6.47 17.18
N THR A 151 -15.39 5.43 16.42
CA THR A 151 -14.80 5.55 15.07
C THR A 151 -15.79 6.25 14.12
N ILE A 152 -17.05 5.82 14.11
CA ILE A 152 -18.10 6.41 13.29
C ILE A 152 -18.27 7.90 13.61
N SER A 153 -18.35 8.26 14.91
CA SER A 153 -18.47 9.65 15.35
C SER A 153 -17.28 10.50 14.91
N SER A 154 -16.07 9.94 14.99
CA SER A 154 -14.83 10.63 14.60
C SER A 154 -14.79 10.90 13.09
N ILE A 155 -15.18 9.92 12.29
CA ILE A 155 -15.27 10.05 10.83
C ILE A 155 -16.31 11.11 10.45
N GLN A 156 -17.48 11.08 11.09
CA GLN A 156 -18.55 12.06 10.88
C GLN A 156 -18.08 13.49 11.21
N LYS A 157 -17.33 13.67 12.30
CA LYS A 157 -16.75 14.97 12.68
C LYS A 157 -15.74 15.45 11.65
N LEU A 158 -14.99 14.58 11.13
CA LEU A 158 -14.00 14.92 10.10
C LEU A 158 -14.66 15.36 8.78
N UNK A 159 -15.58 14.70 8.53
CA UNK A 159 -16.17 14.95 7.50
C UNK A 159 -16.78 16.18 7.44
N ARG A 160 -17.45 16.58 8.40
CA ARG A 160 -18.04 17.91 8.58
C ARG A 160 -16.99 19.03 8.50
N LYS A 161 -15.85 18.84 9.08
CA LYS A 161 -14.74 19.82 9.02
C LYS A 161 -14.23 20.04 7.61
N LEU A 162 -14.16 18.97 6.81
CA LEU A 162 -13.69 19.04 5.43
C LEU A 162 -14.71 19.74 4.53
N SER A 163 -16.00 19.43 4.69
CA SER A 163 -17.06 20.06 3.89
C SER A 163 -17.20 21.58 4.16
N VAL A 164 -16.90 22.03 5.38
CA VAL A 164 -16.94 23.47 5.71
C VAL A 164 -15.77 24.23 5.04
N ARG A 165 -14.64 23.58 4.83
CA ARG A 165 -13.46 24.23 4.22
C ARG A 165 -13.59 24.46 2.71
N GLU A 166 -14.46 23.72 2.02
CA GLU A 166 -14.67 23.89 0.57
C GLU A 166 -15.55 25.11 0.22
N TYR A 167 -16.25 25.69 1.20
CA TYR A 167 -17.16 26.81 0.99
C TYR A 167 -16.73 28.10 1.72
N ALA A 168 -15.51 28.15 2.25
CA ALA A 168 -14.92 29.32 2.90
C ALA A 168 -13.78 29.92 2.08
#